data_af62158c5c2a9d2443dea3f280cffb8d
#
_entry.id   af62158c5c2a9d2443dea3f280cffb8d
#
_cell.length_a   1.000
_cell.length_b   1.000
_cell.length_c   1.000
_cell.angle_alpha   90.00
_cell.angle_beta   90.00
_cell.angle_gamma   90.00
#
_symmetry.space_group_name_H-M   'P 1'
#
loop_
_entity.id
_entity.type
_entity.pdbx_description
1 polymer ?
#
loop_
_entity_poly.entity_id
_entity_poly.type
_entity_poly.pdbx_seq_one_letter_code
_entity_poly.pdbx_strand_id
1 'polypeptide(L)'
;MRVFIQRSKRHHIKFTKTRYTIPGAAVLTQRHGLGNYGTVDLDWIGYADDLVLAFDDIENLSKGLVLLNTTLTDYGMQVNVGKTKTMILNCKEENYPSTIVDLENVSIENVKVFQYLGSYIHFNQANTGDEEINMRIDSAECKFYEMGKKLMNYKISLSTRVMMLNSLVRSRLTYACQTWTLNSRQMERICSTYFGMLRKMIRNGYKRERDTYRYVYSNQRLQEIAKTEHPCSFINRQQRSFVAHIVRRDDKCILKKALFNADEVHIPGRTPSLWKNVTGRENCSEIEFIRKAIAKDF
;
A
#
# COMPACT_ATOMS: atom_id res chain seq x y z
N MET A 1 -22.99 -7.59 6.62
CA MET A 1 -21.78 -7.92 7.39
C MET A 1 -22.01 -8.22 8.88
N ARG A 2 -22.62 -7.34 9.72
CA ARG A 2 -22.95 -7.72 11.13
C ARG A 2 -23.76 -9.03 11.19
N VAL A 3 -24.69 -9.24 10.27
CA VAL A 3 -25.51 -10.46 10.16
C VAL A 3 -24.67 -11.68 9.82
N PHE A 4 -23.72 -11.56 8.88
CA PHE A 4 -22.80 -12.64 8.54
C PHE A 4 -21.95 -13.09 9.73
N ILE A 5 -21.32 -12.16 10.45
CA ILE A 5 -20.54 -12.46 11.65
C ILE A 5 -21.41 -13.15 12.73
N GLN A 6 -22.64 -12.69 12.91
CA GLN A 6 -23.55 -13.28 13.87
C GLN A 6 -23.94 -14.73 13.48
N ARG A 7 -24.20 -15.00 12.20
CA ARG A 7 -24.44 -16.35 11.67
C ARG A 7 -23.22 -17.25 11.80
N SER A 8 -22.06 -16.74 11.43
CA SER A 8 -20.77 -17.44 11.56
C SER A 8 -20.56 -17.92 12.99
N LYS A 9 -20.77 -17.08 14.00
CA LYS A 9 -20.66 -17.48 15.42
C LYS A 9 -21.64 -18.59 15.79
N ARG A 10 -22.87 -18.57 15.25
CA ARG A 10 -23.87 -19.63 15.50
C ARG A 10 -23.46 -20.97 14.87
N HIS A 11 -22.79 -20.93 13.73
CA HIS A 11 -22.32 -22.13 13.03
C HIS A 11 -20.91 -22.58 13.47
N HIS A 12 -20.35 -21.98 14.55
CA HIS A 12 -19.03 -22.30 15.09
C HIS A 12 -17.87 -22.22 14.06
N ILE A 13 -18.02 -21.40 13.02
CA ILE A 13 -16.93 -21.13 12.08
C ILE A 13 -15.90 -20.26 12.78
N LYS A 14 -14.66 -20.72 12.82
CA LYS A 14 -13.53 -19.96 13.35
C LYS A 14 -12.94 -19.09 12.25
N PHE A 15 -12.96 -17.78 12.42
CA PHE A 15 -12.16 -16.88 11.62
C PHE A 15 -10.76 -16.80 12.22
N THR A 16 -9.75 -16.58 11.38
CA THR A 16 -8.40 -16.27 11.85
C THR A 16 -8.45 -15.06 12.74
N LYS A 17 -8.10 -15.25 14.00
CA LYS A 17 -7.79 -14.13 14.87
C LYS A 17 -6.33 -13.79 14.64
N THR A 18 -6.09 -12.82 13.78
CA THR A 18 -4.75 -12.27 13.60
C THR A 18 -4.38 -11.57 14.91
N ARG A 19 -3.79 -12.32 15.85
CA ARG A 19 -3.27 -11.76 17.08
C ARG A 19 -1.98 -11.03 16.74
N TYR A 20 -2.07 -9.74 16.60
CA TYR A 20 -0.89 -8.91 16.74
C TYR A 20 -0.64 -8.72 18.24
N THR A 21 0.15 -9.62 18.82
CA THR A 21 0.72 -9.40 20.15
C THR A 21 1.78 -8.33 20.01
N ILE A 22 1.72 -7.28 20.80
CA ILE A 22 2.74 -6.24 20.88
C ILE A 22 3.57 -6.50 22.15
N PRO A 23 4.72 -7.19 22.04
CA PRO A 23 5.70 -7.11 23.10
C PRO A 23 6.23 -5.67 23.09
N GLY A 24 6.19 -4.93 24.17
CA GLY A 24 6.74 -3.58 24.27
C GLY A 24 5.77 -2.41 24.08
N ALA A 25 4.59 -2.59 23.46
CA ALA A 25 3.61 -1.50 23.36
C ALA A 25 3.19 -0.98 24.73
N ALA A 26 3.15 -1.84 25.72
CA ALA A 26 2.97 -1.40 27.12
C ALA A 26 4.09 -0.45 27.57
N VAL A 27 5.32 -0.63 27.08
CA VAL A 27 6.47 0.24 27.38
C VAL A 27 6.38 1.56 26.63
N LEU A 28 5.99 1.55 25.35
CA LEU A 28 5.75 2.76 24.56
C LEU A 28 4.57 3.55 25.11
N THR A 29 3.48 2.90 25.48
CA THR A 29 2.29 3.53 26.03
C THR A 29 2.53 4.10 27.44
N GLN A 30 3.28 3.39 28.30
CA GLN A 30 3.69 3.94 29.60
C GLN A 30 4.70 5.08 29.48
N ARG A 31 5.64 5.02 28.52
CA ARG A 31 6.62 6.10 28.31
C ARG A 31 6.03 7.36 27.69
N HIS A 32 4.95 7.25 26.91
CA HIS A 32 4.45 8.35 26.07
C HIS A 32 3.02 8.78 26.41
N GLY A 33 2.39 8.20 27.43
CA GLY A 33 1.00 8.49 27.79
C GLY A 33 -0.02 8.07 26.70
N LEU A 34 0.41 7.20 25.79
CA LEU A 34 -0.42 6.66 24.74
C LEU A 34 -1.06 5.37 25.23
N GLY A 35 -2.22 5.24 25.67
CA GLY A 35 -2.94 4.10 26.24
C GLY A 35 -2.38 2.67 25.96
N ASN A 36 -2.93 1.65 26.52
CA ASN A 36 -2.50 0.27 26.29
C ASN A 36 -3.15 -0.26 25.01
N TYR A 37 -2.36 -0.55 23.96
CA TYR A 37 -2.88 -0.95 22.64
C TYR A 37 -3.29 -2.42 22.54
N GLY A 38 -3.04 -3.28 23.49
CA GLY A 38 -3.55 -4.67 23.54
C GLY A 38 -3.46 -5.46 22.22
N THR A 39 -3.99 -6.65 22.19
CA THR A 39 -4.13 -7.47 20.97
C THR A 39 -5.27 -6.96 20.08
N VAL A 40 -5.09 -7.01 18.77
CA VAL A 40 -6.14 -6.72 17.79
C VAL A 40 -6.52 -8.01 17.09
N ASP A 41 -7.79 -8.42 17.24
CA ASP A 41 -8.36 -9.50 16.47
C ASP A 41 -9.00 -8.91 15.21
N LEU A 42 -8.53 -9.33 14.03
CA LEU A 42 -9.04 -8.88 12.74
C LEU A 42 -9.50 -10.09 11.93
N ASP A 43 -10.81 -10.26 11.82
CA ASP A 43 -11.41 -11.37 11.09
C ASP A 43 -11.75 -10.98 9.64
N TRP A 44 -11.96 -9.70 9.39
CA TRP A 44 -12.38 -9.18 8.10
C TRP A 44 -12.09 -7.70 7.93
N ILE A 45 -11.91 -7.31 6.66
CA ILE A 45 -11.82 -5.91 6.22
C ILE A 45 -12.84 -5.73 5.10
N GLY A 46 -13.62 -4.67 5.15
CA GLY A 46 -14.61 -4.36 4.11
C GLY A 46 -14.60 -2.89 3.71
N TYR A 47 -14.77 -2.67 2.42
CA TYR A 47 -14.94 -1.35 1.83
C TYR A 47 -16.00 -1.45 0.74
N ALA A 48 -17.17 -0.83 0.95
CA ALA A 48 -18.35 -0.94 0.08
C ALA A 48 -18.70 -2.43 -0.15
N ASP A 49 -18.64 -2.88 -1.39
CA ASP A 49 -18.85 -4.26 -1.83
C ASP A 49 -17.60 -5.14 -1.78
N ASP A 50 -16.41 -4.55 -1.66
CA ASP A 50 -15.15 -5.29 -1.54
C ASP A 50 -14.94 -5.81 -0.10
N LEU A 51 -14.77 -7.12 0.04
CA LEU A 51 -14.63 -7.80 1.31
C LEU A 51 -13.41 -8.71 1.32
N VAL A 52 -12.57 -8.57 2.34
CA VAL A 52 -11.48 -9.51 2.65
C VAL A 52 -11.83 -10.27 3.92
N LEU A 53 -11.75 -11.59 3.87
CA LEU A 53 -11.93 -12.49 5.01
C LEU A 53 -10.63 -13.24 5.26
N ALA A 54 -10.26 -13.40 6.52
CA ALA A 54 -9.08 -14.15 6.93
C ALA A 54 -9.49 -15.44 7.67
N PHE A 55 -8.84 -16.55 7.32
CA PHE A 55 -9.07 -17.86 7.92
C PHE A 55 -7.73 -18.53 8.26
N ASP A 56 -7.72 -19.40 9.27
CA ASP A 56 -6.51 -20.14 9.68
C ASP A 56 -6.23 -21.33 8.75
N ASP A 57 -7.28 -21.92 8.17
CA ASP A 57 -7.19 -23.14 7.36
C ASP A 57 -8.20 -23.14 6.20
N ILE A 58 -7.99 -24.06 5.26
CA ILE A 58 -8.80 -24.20 4.03
C ILE A 58 -10.22 -24.70 4.37
N GLU A 59 -10.38 -25.52 5.38
CA GLU A 59 -11.69 -26.06 5.78
C GLU A 59 -12.60 -24.93 6.27
N ASN A 60 -12.08 -24.07 7.15
CA ASN A 60 -12.81 -22.91 7.65
C ASN A 60 -13.06 -21.88 6.53
N LEU A 61 -12.12 -21.69 5.59
CA LEU A 61 -12.32 -20.87 4.41
C LEU A 61 -13.51 -21.38 3.58
N SER A 62 -13.56 -22.69 3.28
CA SER A 62 -14.65 -23.30 2.50
C SER A 62 -16.01 -23.12 3.20
N LYS A 63 -16.10 -23.44 4.49
CA LYS A 63 -17.31 -23.25 5.28
C LYS A 63 -17.73 -21.77 5.35
N GLY A 64 -16.77 -20.87 5.48
CA GLY A 64 -16.99 -19.43 5.52
C GLY A 64 -17.55 -18.87 4.23
N LEU A 65 -17.05 -19.33 3.08
CA LEU A 65 -17.54 -18.92 1.76
C LEU A 65 -18.96 -19.42 1.50
N VAL A 66 -19.26 -20.67 1.84
CA VAL A 66 -20.63 -21.22 1.73
C VAL A 66 -21.60 -20.41 2.60
N LEU A 67 -21.23 -20.13 3.85
CA LEU A 67 -22.04 -19.36 4.76
C LEU A 67 -22.24 -17.91 4.29
N LEU A 68 -21.17 -17.30 3.74
CA LEU A 68 -21.24 -15.95 3.13
C LEU A 68 -22.24 -15.95 1.99
N ASN A 69 -22.11 -16.87 1.04
CA ASN A 69 -22.98 -16.96 -0.14
C ASN A 69 -24.44 -17.18 0.26
N THR A 70 -24.71 -18.13 1.17
CA THR A 70 -26.05 -18.37 1.70
C THR A 70 -26.63 -17.12 2.37
N THR A 71 -25.81 -16.43 3.17
CA THR A 71 -26.26 -15.21 3.87
C THR A 71 -26.57 -14.09 2.88
N LEU A 72 -25.75 -13.89 1.87
CA LEU A 72 -25.96 -12.87 0.84
C LEU A 72 -27.23 -13.17 0.01
N THR A 73 -27.44 -14.43 -0.34
CA THR A 73 -28.64 -14.88 -1.08
C THR A 73 -29.92 -14.56 -0.31
N ASP A 74 -29.94 -14.72 1.01
CA ASP A 74 -31.09 -14.35 1.86
C ASP A 74 -31.44 -12.84 1.77
N TYR A 75 -30.49 -12.01 1.36
CA TYR A 75 -30.68 -10.55 1.14
C TYR A 75 -30.74 -10.16 -0.33
N GLY A 76 -30.90 -11.11 -1.24
CA GLY A 76 -30.97 -10.86 -2.69
C GLY A 76 -29.63 -10.46 -3.32
N MET A 77 -28.50 -10.77 -2.65
CA MET A 77 -27.15 -10.52 -3.13
C MET A 77 -26.45 -11.84 -3.47
N GLN A 78 -25.43 -11.79 -4.29
CA GLN A 78 -24.63 -12.97 -4.69
C GLN A 78 -23.15 -12.67 -4.63
N VAL A 79 -22.34 -13.69 -4.31
CA VAL A 79 -20.88 -13.64 -4.45
C VAL A 79 -20.52 -13.66 -5.94
N ASN A 80 -19.75 -12.67 -6.39
CA ASN A 80 -19.23 -12.70 -7.76
C ASN A 80 -18.02 -13.64 -7.81
N VAL A 81 -18.25 -14.91 -8.18
CA VAL A 81 -17.20 -15.95 -8.22
C VAL A 81 -16.05 -15.57 -9.15
N GLY A 82 -16.31 -14.95 -10.30
CA GLY A 82 -15.28 -14.55 -11.25
C GLY A 82 -14.31 -13.49 -10.72
N LYS A 83 -14.78 -12.62 -9.81
CA LYS A 83 -13.96 -11.59 -9.14
C LYS A 83 -13.42 -12.05 -7.80
N THR A 84 -13.98 -13.09 -7.20
CA THR A 84 -13.52 -13.65 -5.93
C THR A 84 -12.25 -14.43 -6.14
N LYS A 85 -11.25 -14.18 -5.32
CA LYS A 85 -9.95 -14.86 -5.35
C LYS A 85 -9.59 -15.32 -3.95
N THR A 86 -8.80 -16.36 -3.87
CA THR A 86 -8.16 -16.82 -2.63
C THR A 86 -6.66 -16.55 -2.68
N MET A 87 -6.02 -16.45 -1.53
CA MET A 87 -4.57 -16.32 -1.40
C MET A 87 -4.09 -16.99 -0.13
N ILE A 88 -3.11 -17.86 -0.23
CA ILE A 88 -2.43 -18.45 0.92
C ILE A 88 -1.20 -17.60 1.21
N LEU A 89 -1.14 -16.99 2.39
CA LEU A 89 0.01 -16.19 2.80
C LEU A 89 1.12 -17.06 3.40
N ASN A 90 2.37 -16.67 3.17
CA ASN A 90 3.57 -17.31 3.71
C ASN A 90 3.73 -18.81 3.33
N CYS A 91 3.18 -19.23 2.20
CA CYS A 91 3.40 -20.55 1.62
C CYS A 91 4.71 -20.56 0.80
N LYS A 92 5.35 -21.74 0.68
CA LYS A 92 6.47 -21.92 -0.25
C LYS A 92 5.95 -21.93 -1.69
N GLU A 93 6.65 -21.29 -2.59
CA GLU A 93 6.22 -21.14 -3.99
C GLU A 93 6.06 -22.47 -4.72
N GLU A 94 6.91 -23.45 -4.41
CA GLU A 94 6.90 -24.79 -4.98
C GLU A 94 5.60 -25.55 -4.72
N ASN A 95 4.90 -25.25 -3.63
CA ASN A 95 3.68 -25.92 -3.18
C ASN A 95 2.44 -25.02 -3.30
N TYR A 96 2.48 -23.97 -4.12
CA TYR A 96 1.38 -23.01 -4.22
C TYR A 96 0.30 -23.55 -5.20
N PRO A 97 -0.87 -24.00 -4.71
CA PRO A 97 -1.92 -24.56 -5.57
C PRO A 97 -2.61 -23.46 -6.40
N SER A 98 -3.13 -23.82 -7.56
CA SER A 98 -3.89 -22.91 -8.43
C SER A 98 -5.32 -22.66 -7.93
N THR A 99 -5.89 -23.65 -7.24
CA THR A 99 -7.22 -23.59 -6.63
C THR A 99 -7.19 -24.28 -5.29
N ILE A 100 -7.98 -23.81 -4.33
CA ILE A 100 -8.04 -24.39 -2.98
C ILE A 100 -9.46 -24.63 -2.49
N VAL A 101 -10.46 -24.02 -3.13
CA VAL A 101 -11.85 -24.12 -2.71
C VAL A 101 -12.78 -23.91 -3.90
N ASP A 102 -13.94 -24.57 -3.86
CA ASP A 102 -15.03 -24.41 -4.80
C ASP A 102 -16.23 -23.75 -4.12
N LEU A 103 -16.94 -22.94 -4.86
CA LEU A 103 -18.24 -22.37 -4.46
C LEU A 103 -19.26 -22.72 -5.54
N GLU A 104 -20.34 -23.43 -5.16
CA GLU A 104 -21.38 -23.89 -6.10
C GLU A 104 -20.82 -24.63 -7.33
N ASN A 105 -19.86 -25.53 -7.12
CA ASN A 105 -19.14 -26.29 -8.15
C ASN A 105 -18.28 -25.43 -9.11
N VAL A 106 -18.00 -24.18 -8.78
CA VAL A 106 -17.08 -23.31 -9.50
C VAL A 106 -15.81 -23.13 -8.68
N SER A 107 -14.68 -23.53 -9.25
CA SER A 107 -13.38 -23.40 -8.61
C SER A 107 -12.96 -21.93 -8.49
N ILE A 108 -12.61 -21.50 -7.27
CA ILE A 108 -12.08 -20.17 -7.01
C ILE A 108 -10.57 -20.17 -7.22
N GLU A 109 -10.10 -19.27 -8.05
CA GLU A 109 -8.68 -19.13 -8.36
C GLU A 109 -7.88 -18.70 -7.13
N ASN A 110 -6.78 -19.40 -6.87
CA ASN A 110 -5.82 -19.03 -5.83
C ASN A 110 -4.66 -18.26 -6.46
N VAL A 111 -4.55 -16.97 -6.13
CA VAL A 111 -3.65 -16.03 -6.81
C VAL A 111 -2.40 -15.74 -5.98
N LYS A 112 -1.25 -15.58 -6.66
CA LYS A 112 0.00 -15.16 -6.01
C LYS A 112 0.06 -13.64 -5.77
N VAL A 113 -0.66 -12.87 -6.56
CA VAL A 113 -0.76 -11.40 -6.44
C VAL A 113 -2.23 -11.01 -6.46
N PHE A 114 -2.64 -10.23 -5.50
CA PHE A 114 -4.02 -9.75 -5.39
C PHE A 114 -4.05 -8.22 -5.32
N GLN A 115 -4.95 -7.61 -6.10
CA GLN A 115 -5.21 -6.18 -6.03
C GLN A 115 -6.39 -5.89 -5.10
N TYR A 116 -6.14 -5.19 -4.01
CA TYR A 116 -7.18 -4.73 -3.08
C TYR A 116 -7.16 -3.21 -2.97
N LEU A 117 -8.29 -2.58 -3.28
CA LEU A 117 -8.46 -1.11 -3.31
C LEU A 117 -7.35 -0.40 -4.11
N GLY A 118 -6.91 -1.01 -5.18
CA GLY A 118 -5.87 -0.48 -6.04
C GLY A 118 -4.43 -0.73 -5.57
N SER A 119 -4.18 -1.30 -4.41
CA SER A 119 -2.86 -1.73 -3.94
C SER A 119 -2.65 -3.22 -4.19
N TYR A 120 -1.41 -3.62 -4.43
CA TYR A 120 -1.04 -4.99 -4.74
C TYR A 120 -0.45 -5.68 -3.52
N ILE A 121 -0.93 -6.88 -3.24
CA ILE A 121 -0.46 -7.76 -2.16
C ILE A 121 0.10 -9.01 -2.81
N HIS A 122 1.30 -9.43 -2.42
CA HIS A 122 1.93 -10.66 -2.87
C HIS A 122 1.83 -11.73 -1.78
N PHE A 123 1.60 -13.01 -2.15
CA PHE A 123 1.49 -14.12 -1.19
C PHE A 123 2.74 -14.25 -0.29
N ASN A 124 3.92 -13.98 -0.85
CA ASN A 124 5.15 -13.78 -0.08
C ASN A 124 5.27 -12.28 0.25
N GLN A 125 5.00 -11.93 1.49
CA GLN A 125 4.98 -10.53 1.93
C GLN A 125 6.31 -9.78 1.69
N ALA A 126 7.45 -10.48 1.64
CA ALA A 126 8.74 -9.88 1.32
C ALA A 126 8.79 -9.26 -0.08
N ASN A 127 8.03 -9.80 -1.03
CA ASN A 127 7.99 -9.36 -2.42
C ASN A 127 6.89 -8.29 -2.70
N THR A 128 6.01 -8.02 -1.73
CA THR A 128 4.89 -7.08 -1.93
C THR A 128 5.36 -5.69 -2.37
N GLY A 129 6.48 -5.21 -1.81
CA GLY A 129 7.02 -3.89 -2.18
C GLY A 129 7.49 -3.81 -3.63
N ASP A 130 8.15 -4.84 -4.14
CA ASP A 130 8.63 -4.87 -5.53
C ASP A 130 7.47 -4.98 -6.52
N GLU A 131 6.48 -5.82 -6.22
CA GLU A 131 5.27 -5.98 -7.04
C GLU A 131 4.48 -4.67 -7.12
N GLU A 132 4.20 -4.04 -5.98
CA GLU A 132 3.53 -2.74 -5.92
C GLU A 132 4.26 -1.71 -6.79
N ILE A 133 5.59 -1.59 -6.66
CA ILE A 133 6.37 -0.61 -7.41
C ILE A 133 6.39 -0.91 -8.91
N ASN A 134 6.50 -2.17 -9.34
CA ASN A 134 6.42 -2.57 -10.74
C ASN A 134 5.09 -2.09 -11.35
N MET A 135 3.98 -2.46 -10.72
CA MET A 135 2.64 -2.12 -11.19
C MET A 135 2.39 -0.59 -11.22
N ARG A 136 2.98 0.17 -10.27
CA ARG A 136 2.89 1.64 -10.26
C ARG A 136 3.67 2.27 -11.39
N ILE A 137 4.87 1.78 -11.65
CA ILE A 137 5.70 2.25 -12.76
C ILE A 137 4.98 1.99 -14.08
N ASP A 138 4.50 0.77 -14.31
CA ASP A 138 3.79 0.40 -15.54
C ASP A 138 2.53 1.26 -15.75
N SER A 139 1.72 1.44 -14.70
CA SER A 139 0.52 2.28 -14.75
C SER A 139 0.84 3.75 -15.06
N ALA A 140 1.93 4.26 -14.49
CA ALA A 140 2.38 5.63 -14.74
C ALA A 140 2.94 5.80 -16.16
N GLU A 141 3.71 4.83 -16.64
CA GLU A 141 4.27 4.82 -17.99
C GLU A 141 3.17 4.73 -19.05
N CYS A 142 2.22 3.83 -18.89
CA CYS A 142 1.04 3.75 -19.75
C CYS A 142 0.35 5.12 -19.85
N LYS A 143 0.10 5.78 -18.70
CA LYS A 143 -0.54 7.09 -18.69
C LYS A 143 0.33 8.19 -19.31
N PHE A 144 1.63 8.12 -19.08
CA PHE A 144 2.56 9.08 -19.67
C PHE A 144 2.55 9.02 -21.21
N TYR A 145 2.57 7.82 -21.80
CA TYR A 145 2.53 7.65 -23.24
C TYR A 145 1.15 7.96 -23.83
N GLU A 146 0.07 7.61 -23.14
CA GLU A 146 -1.29 8.02 -23.52
C GLU A 146 -1.40 9.55 -23.66
N MET A 147 -0.77 10.28 -22.73
CA MET A 147 -0.74 11.74 -22.70
C MET A 147 0.37 12.35 -23.58
N GLY A 148 1.17 11.54 -24.26
CA GLY A 148 2.38 11.93 -24.96
C GLY A 148 2.20 13.12 -25.90
N LYS A 149 1.13 13.12 -26.72
CA LYS A 149 0.82 14.23 -27.64
C LYS A 149 0.67 15.59 -26.93
N LYS A 150 0.17 15.61 -25.68
CA LYS A 150 0.01 16.83 -24.88
C LYS A 150 1.29 17.16 -24.11
N LEU A 151 1.88 16.17 -23.46
CA LEU A 151 3.07 16.36 -22.62
C LEU A 151 4.32 16.77 -23.43
N MET A 152 4.44 16.33 -24.69
CA MET A 152 5.54 16.69 -25.60
C MET A 152 5.25 17.91 -26.46
N ASN A 153 4.07 18.51 -26.34
CA ASN A 153 3.70 19.67 -27.15
C ASN A 153 4.33 20.95 -26.59
N TYR A 154 5.38 21.44 -27.26
CA TYR A 154 6.08 22.66 -26.87
C TYR A 154 5.29 23.98 -27.09
N LYS A 155 4.11 23.91 -27.72
CA LYS A 155 3.17 25.03 -27.77
C LYS A 155 2.45 25.24 -26.44
N ILE A 156 2.40 24.18 -25.59
CA ILE A 156 1.88 24.25 -24.24
C ILE A 156 3.03 24.62 -23.29
N SER A 157 2.79 25.58 -22.38
CA SER A 157 3.81 26.03 -21.44
C SER A 157 4.36 24.84 -20.60
N LEU A 158 5.65 24.90 -20.24
CA LEU A 158 6.27 23.85 -19.43
C LEU A 158 5.53 23.68 -18.08
N SER A 159 5.14 24.78 -17.45
CA SER A 159 4.41 24.73 -16.17
C SER A 159 3.10 23.96 -16.30
N THR A 160 2.33 24.18 -17.36
CA THR A 160 1.08 23.45 -17.62
C THR A 160 1.36 21.97 -17.85
N ARG A 161 2.39 21.63 -18.65
CA ARG A 161 2.76 20.23 -18.91
C ARG A 161 3.23 19.53 -17.63
N VAL A 162 3.98 20.20 -16.76
CA VAL A 162 4.40 19.67 -15.46
C VAL A 162 3.20 19.50 -14.54
N MET A 163 2.26 20.42 -14.52
CA MET A 163 1.01 20.26 -13.78
C MET A 163 0.24 19.03 -14.26
N MET A 164 0.12 18.81 -15.57
CA MET A 164 -0.51 17.61 -16.15
C MET A 164 0.25 16.33 -15.75
N LEU A 165 1.58 16.32 -15.82
CA LEU A 165 2.42 15.20 -15.39
C LEU A 165 2.15 14.87 -13.92
N ASN A 166 2.14 15.88 -13.05
CA ASN A 166 1.93 15.69 -11.62
C ASN A 166 0.51 15.19 -11.28
N SER A 167 -0.50 15.72 -11.94
CA SER A 167 -1.89 15.38 -11.65
C SER A 167 -2.32 14.02 -12.22
N LEU A 168 -1.82 13.63 -13.39
CA LEU A 168 -2.30 12.47 -14.13
C LEU A 168 -1.33 11.28 -14.10
N VAL A 169 -0.04 11.54 -14.04
CA VAL A 169 0.99 10.50 -14.11
C VAL A 169 1.61 10.25 -12.75
N ARG A 170 2.10 11.29 -12.04
CA ARG A 170 2.67 11.12 -10.70
C ARG A 170 1.64 10.58 -9.72
N SER A 171 0.38 10.96 -9.82
CA SER A 171 -0.70 10.43 -8.97
C SER A 171 -0.86 8.91 -9.10
N ARG A 172 -0.62 8.34 -10.29
CA ARG A 172 -0.59 6.89 -10.49
C ARG A 172 0.69 6.26 -9.93
N LEU A 173 1.84 6.88 -10.20
CA LEU A 173 3.15 6.43 -9.72
C LEU A 173 3.23 6.37 -8.19
N THR A 174 2.56 7.31 -7.52
CA THR A 174 2.62 7.46 -6.05
C THR A 174 1.28 7.13 -5.37
N TYR A 175 0.40 6.38 -6.03
CA TYR A 175 -0.86 5.96 -5.41
C TYR A 175 -0.60 5.08 -4.18
N ALA A 176 -1.30 5.36 -3.08
CA ALA A 176 -1.13 4.68 -1.79
C ALA A 176 0.27 4.79 -1.16
N CYS A 177 1.13 5.71 -1.63
CA CYS A 177 2.51 5.85 -1.15
C CYS A 177 2.62 6.19 0.35
N GLN A 178 1.55 6.67 0.96
CA GLN A 178 1.49 6.96 2.38
C GLN A 178 1.65 5.72 3.27
N THR A 179 1.40 4.52 2.72
CA THR A 179 1.51 3.24 3.46
C THR A 179 2.77 2.44 3.12
N TRP A 180 3.59 2.92 2.18
CA TRP A 180 4.74 2.16 1.71
C TRP A 180 5.89 2.10 2.71
N THR A 181 6.56 0.96 2.75
CA THR A 181 7.81 0.71 3.49
C THR A 181 8.90 0.32 2.52
N LEU A 182 9.30 1.27 1.66
CA LEU A 182 10.25 1.03 0.57
C LEU A 182 11.69 1.05 1.04
N ASN A 183 12.51 0.18 0.45
CA ASN A 183 13.95 0.27 0.54
C ASN A 183 14.52 1.33 -0.43
N SER A 184 15.82 1.64 -0.29
CA SER A 184 16.48 2.68 -1.11
C SER A 184 16.40 2.39 -2.61
N ARG A 185 16.57 1.12 -3.02
CA ARG A 185 16.49 0.71 -4.43
C ARG A 185 15.11 0.92 -5.03
N GLN A 186 14.06 0.59 -4.28
CA GLN A 186 12.68 0.78 -4.72
C GLN A 186 12.36 2.29 -4.86
N MET A 187 12.79 3.10 -3.90
CA MET A 187 12.63 4.55 -3.96
C MET A 187 13.38 5.17 -5.15
N GLU A 188 14.61 4.69 -5.41
CA GLU A 188 15.40 5.14 -6.55
C GLU A 188 14.72 4.82 -7.89
N ARG A 189 14.09 3.66 -8.03
CA ARG A 189 13.33 3.28 -9.23
C ARG A 189 12.18 4.25 -9.50
N ILE A 190 11.41 4.63 -8.48
CA ILE A 190 10.34 5.63 -8.60
C ILE A 190 10.91 6.98 -9.06
N CYS A 191 11.98 7.43 -8.41
CA CYS A 191 12.62 8.70 -8.75
C CYS A 191 13.17 8.69 -10.19
N SER A 192 13.84 7.62 -10.57
CA SER A 192 14.41 7.46 -11.93
C SER A 192 13.32 7.47 -13.00
N THR A 193 12.20 6.78 -12.76
CA THR A 193 11.04 6.78 -13.67
C THR A 193 10.47 8.19 -13.83
N TYR A 194 10.20 8.88 -12.72
CA TYR A 194 9.66 10.25 -12.78
C TYR A 194 10.59 11.22 -13.50
N PHE A 195 11.88 11.22 -13.17
CA PHE A 195 12.86 12.10 -13.83
C PHE A 195 13.12 11.70 -15.27
N GLY A 196 13.00 10.42 -15.63
CA GLY A 196 13.03 9.94 -17.00
C GLY A 196 11.91 10.55 -17.85
N MET A 197 10.69 10.55 -17.31
CA MET A 197 9.53 11.18 -17.95
C MET A 197 9.71 12.70 -18.09
N LEU A 198 10.19 13.35 -17.03
CA LEU A 198 10.44 14.80 -17.03
C LEU A 198 11.50 15.21 -18.05
N ARG A 199 12.59 14.40 -18.21
CA ARG A 199 13.60 14.62 -19.26
C ARG A 199 13.01 14.56 -20.65
N LYS A 200 12.12 13.61 -20.92
CA LYS A 200 11.43 13.51 -22.22
C LYS A 200 10.58 14.73 -22.51
N MET A 201 10.00 15.36 -21.49
CA MET A 201 9.18 16.55 -21.63
C MET A 201 9.98 17.84 -21.83
N ILE A 202 11.19 17.91 -21.29
CA ILE A 202 12.02 19.09 -21.35
C ILE A 202 12.85 19.05 -22.64
N ARG A 203 12.77 20.14 -23.43
CA ARG A 203 13.56 20.27 -24.66
C ARG A 203 15.05 20.14 -24.35
N ASN A 204 15.78 19.36 -25.16
CA ASN A 204 17.20 19.06 -24.97
C ASN A 204 17.55 18.35 -23.63
N GLY A 205 16.61 17.65 -23.02
CA GLY A 205 16.88 16.85 -21.82
C GLY A 205 17.84 15.68 -22.05
N TYR A 206 17.93 15.22 -23.30
CA TYR A 206 18.87 14.19 -23.78
C TYR A 206 19.73 14.73 -24.93
N LYS A 207 20.99 14.28 -24.94
CA LYS A 207 21.89 14.44 -26.09
C LYS A 207 22.27 13.05 -26.60
N ARG A 208 22.07 12.83 -27.91
CA ARG A 208 22.51 11.58 -28.55
C ARG A 208 24.01 11.65 -28.78
N GLU A 209 24.76 10.68 -28.28
CA GLU A 209 26.19 10.51 -28.52
C GLU A 209 26.42 9.12 -29.14
N ARG A 210 26.60 9.04 -30.47
CA ARG A 210 26.69 7.79 -31.24
C ARG A 210 25.50 6.88 -30.95
N ASP A 211 25.71 5.74 -30.29
CA ASP A 211 24.67 4.73 -29.97
C ASP A 211 24.11 4.87 -28.55
N THR A 212 24.50 5.89 -27.81
CA THR A 212 24.06 6.12 -26.43
C THR A 212 23.40 7.48 -26.27
N TYR A 213 22.58 7.60 -25.22
CA TYR A 213 21.98 8.88 -24.83
C TYR A 213 22.61 9.37 -23.53
N ARG A 214 23.17 10.56 -23.55
CA ARG A 214 23.66 11.23 -22.35
C ARG A 214 22.62 12.18 -21.79
N TYR A 215 22.46 12.16 -20.47
CA TYR A 215 21.64 13.14 -19.77
C TYR A 215 22.34 14.51 -19.79
N VAL A 216 21.65 15.54 -20.28
CA VAL A 216 22.19 16.90 -20.30
C VAL A 216 22.02 17.56 -18.93
N TYR A 217 20.89 17.27 -18.25
CA TYR A 217 20.58 17.86 -16.96
C TYR A 217 20.57 16.82 -15.84
N SER A 218 21.16 17.16 -14.67
CA SER A 218 21.00 16.41 -13.44
C SER A 218 19.52 16.43 -12.97
N ASN A 219 19.14 15.51 -12.07
CA ASN A 219 17.80 15.50 -11.49
C ASN A 219 17.49 16.81 -10.77
N GLN A 220 18.47 17.37 -10.04
CA GLN A 220 18.33 18.66 -9.37
C GLN A 220 18.03 19.78 -10.37
N ARG A 221 18.78 19.85 -11.46
CA ARG A 221 18.56 20.87 -12.50
C ARG A 221 17.22 20.72 -13.18
N LEU A 222 16.75 19.51 -13.41
CA LEU A 222 15.40 19.25 -13.93
C LEU A 222 14.31 19.74 -12.99
N GLN A 223 14.51 19.52 -11.71
CA GLN A 223 13.58 19.96 -10.66
C GLN A 223 13.47 21.49 -10.62
N GLU A 224 14.60 22.19 -10.70
CA GLU A 224 14.64 23.65 -10.77
C GLU A 224 13.93 24.20 -12.03
N ILE A 225 14.24 23.64 -13.21
CA ILE A 225 13.62 24.03 -14.49
C ILE A 225 12.11 23.80 -14.45
N ALA A 226 11.68 22.65 -13.96
CA ALA A 226 10.28 22.26 -13.90
C ALA A 226 9.53 22.87 -12.72
N LYS A 227 10.23 23.47 -11.75
CA LYS A 227 9.67 23.96 -10.48
C LYS A 227 8.75 22.93 -9.82
N THR A 228 9.22 21.70 -9.70
CA THR A 228 8.44 20.58 -9.18
C THR A 228 9.07 20.00 -7.93
N GLU A 229 8.25 19.43 -7.06
CA GLU A 229 8.70 18.73 -5.85
C GLU A 229 9.39 17.41 -6.22
N HIS A 230 10.48 17.08 -5.54
CA HIS A 230 11.17 15.79 -5.72
C HIS A 230 10.24 14.64 -5.30
N PRO A 231 10.18 13.51 -6.05
CA PRO A 231 9.28 12.39 -5.71
C PRO A 231 9.46 11.86 -4.28
N CYS A 232 10.70 11.73 -3.81
CA CYS A 232 10.95 11.30 -2.43
C CYS A 232 10.39 12.28 -1.40
N SER A 233 10.55 13.59 -1.62
CA SER A 233 10.00 14.61 -0.72
C SER A 233 8.48 14.56 -0.69
N PHE A 234 7.86 14.38 -1.87
CA PHE A 234 6.42 14.17 -1.97
C PHE A 234 5.95 12.95 -1.16
N ILE A 235 6.59 11.77 -1.37
CA ILE A 235 6.23 10.55 -0.67
C ILE A 235 6.43 10.71 0.83
N ASN A 236 7.55 11.27 1.27
CA ASN A 236 7.84 11.51 2.68
C ASN A 236 6.79 12.42 3.33
N ARG A 237 6.38 13.48 2.64
CA ARG A 237 5.33 14.38 3.12
C ARG A 237 3.97 13.67 3.23
N GLN A 238 3.61 12.82 2.26
CA GLN A 238 2.39 12.02 2.32
C GLN A 238 2.41 11.04 3.49
N GLN A 239 3.52 10.33 3.69
CA GLN A 239 3.71 9.39 4.80
C GLN A 239 3.65 10.11 6.15
N ARG A 240 4.35 11.23 6.31
CA ARG A 240 4.31 12.04 7.53
C ARG A 240 2.89 12.49 7.85
N SER A 241 2.19 13.04 6.89
CA SER A 241 0.80 13.51 7.06
C SER A 241 -0.14 12.36 7.46
N PHE A 242 0.01 11.19 6.84
CA PHE A 242 -0.79 10.01 7.14
C PHE A 242 -0.50 9.47 8.55
N VAL A 243 0.76 9.32 8.92
CA VAL A 243 1.17 8.85 10.25
C VAL A 243 0.70 9.84 11.32
N ALA A 244 0.90 11.15 11.11
CA ALA A 244 0.41 12.17 12.03
C ALA A 244 -1.13 12.14 12.18
N HIS A 245 -1.86 11.85 11.09
CA HIS A 245 -3.31 11.67 11.16
C HIS A 245 -3.70 10.45 12.01
N ILE A 246 -2.99 9.31 11.85
CA ILE A 246 -3.25 8.09 12.64
C ILE A 246 -2.94 8.35 14.12
N VAL A 247 -1.84 9.03 14.44
CA VAL A 247 -1.44 9.36 15.82
C VAL A 247 -2.54 10.15 16.55
N ARG A 248 -3.25 11.04 15.85
CA ARG A 248 -4.37 11.82 16.42
C ARG A 248 -5.67 11.03 16.60
N ARG A 249 -5.78 9.80 16.09
CA ARG A 249 -6.97 8.97 16.27
C ARG A 249 -7.09 8.47 17.70
N ASP A 250 -8.31 8.05 18.06
CA ASP A 250 -8.59 7.39 19.32
C ASP A 250 -7.70 6.14 19.51
N ASP A 251 -7.31 5.83 20.74
CA ASP A 251 -6.44 4.70 21.05
C ASP A 251 -7.08 3.33 20.75
N LYS A 252 -8.41 3.28 20.66
CA LYS A 252 -9.15 2.08 20.21
C LYS A 252 -9.09 1.88 18.71
N CYS A 253 -8.62 2.88 17.95
CA CYS A 253 -8.55 2.81 16.49
C CYS A 253 -7.59 1.69 16.05
N ILE A 254 -8.11 0.78 15.22
CA ILE A 254 -7.34 -0.37 14.73
C ILE A 254 -6.11 0.05 13.92
N LEU A 255 -6.18 1.13 13.15
CA LEU A 255 -5.04 1.67 12.38
C LEU A 255 -3.93 2.17 13.30
N LYS A 256 -4.28 2.81 14.43
CA LYS A 256 -3.30 3.29 15.41
C LYS A 256 -2.60 2.11 16.08
N LYS A 257 -3.36 1.10 16.46
CA LYS A 257 -2.83 -0.15 16.99
C LYS A 257 -1.89 -0.83 15.98
N ALA A 258 -2.31 -0.96 14.71
CA ALA A 258 -1.49 -1.58 13.67
C ALA A 258 -0.20 -0.79 13.40
N LEU A 259 -0.25 0.55 13.42
CA LEU A 259 0.93 1.40 13.20
C LEU A 259 2.02 1.15 14.26
N PHE A 260 1.63 1.11 15.53
CA PHE A 260 2.57 0.91 16.64
C PHE A 260 2.98 -0.55 16.82
N ASN A 261 2.11 -1.52 16.47
CA ASN A 261 2.39 -2.96 16.56
C ASN A 261 3.45 -3.41 15.55
N ALA A 262 3.51 -2.79 14.39
CA ALA A 262 4.43 -3.19 13.33
C ALA A 262 5.92 -3.02 13.71
N ASP A 263 6.23 -2.29 14.79
CA ASP A 263 7.60 -2.01 15.23
C ASP A 263 8.30 -3.15 15.98
N GLU A 264 7.53 -4.11 16.49
CA GLU A 264 8.05 -5.05 17.48
C GLU A 264 8.60 -6.35 16.91
N VAL A 265 8.30 -6.65 15.65
CA VAL A 265 8.87 -7.82 14.98
C VAL A 265 10.09 -7.39 14.17
N HIS A 266 11.25 -7.32 14.83
CA HIS A 266 12.53 -7.16 14.11
C HIS A 266 12.87 -8.45 13.39
N ILE A 267 12.62 -8.50 12.10
CA ILE A 267 13.11 -9.57 11.22
C ILE A 267 14.38 -9.02 10.55
N PRO A 268 15.55 -9.67 10.75
CA PRO A 268 16.80 -9.26 10.08
C PRO A 268 16.59 -9.14 8.56
N GLY A 269 17.06 -8.03 7.97
CA GLY A 269 16.92 -7.76 6.53
C GLY A 269 15.56 -7.16 6.09
N ARG A 270 14.59 -7.00 6.99
CA ARG A 270 13.33 -6.34 6.69
C ARG A 270 13.48 -4.82 6.73
N THR A 271 12.79 -4.14 5.81
CA THR A 271 12.67 -2.68 5.85
C THR A 271 12.03 -2.23 7.18
N PRO A 272 12.48 -1.11 7.77
CA PRO A 272 11.87 -0.56 8.96
C PRO A 272 10.37 -0.34 8.78
N SER A 273 9.60 -0.44 9.87
CA SER A 273 8.17 -0.13 9.82
C SER A 273 7.90 1.29 9.33
N LEU A 274 6.67 1.56 8.91
CA LEU A 274 6.26 2.90 8.49
C LEU A 274 6.52 3.94 9.59
N TRP A 275 6.25 3.59 10.85
CA TRP A 275 6.49 4.44 12.02
C TRP A 275 7.97 4.82 12.15
N LYS A 276 8.87 3.84 12.18
CA LYS A 276 10.32 4.06 12.24
C LYS A 276 10.89 4.80 11.04
N ASN A 277 10.37 4.52 9.85
CA ASN A 277 10.76 5.23 8.65
C ASN A 277 10.41 6.71 8.71
N VAL A 278 9.24 7.05 9.22
CA VAL A 278 8.79 8.45 9.29
C VAL A 278 9.51 9.17 10.42
N THR A 279 9.55 8.63 11.63
CA THR A 279 10.21 9.26 12.78
C THR A 279 11.70 9.40 12.59
N GLY A 280 12.37 8.40 12.02
CA GLY A 280 13.81 8.45 11.75
C GLY A 280 14.22 9.53 10.73
N ARG A 281 13.34 9.91 9.81
CA ARG A 281 13.62 10.97 8.82
C ARG A 281 13.44 12.39 9.38
N GLU A 282 12.63 12.56 10.41
CA GLU A 282 12.31 13.87 10.98
C GLU A 282 13.40 14.39 11.92
N ASN A 283 14.49 13.62 12.17
CA ASN A 283 15.55 13.95 13.12
C ASN A 283 15.01 14.39 14.50
N CYS A 284 13.88 13.86 14.90
CA CYS A 284 13.26 14.13 16.18
C CYS A 284 12.97 12.82 16.93
N SER A 285 12.85 12.91 18.26
CA SER A 285 12.43 11.74 19.03
C SER A 285 10.97 11.36 18.71
N GLU A 286 10.60 10.09 18.92
CA GLU A 286 9.22 9.63 18.74
C GLU A 286 8.23 10.44 19.56
N ILE A 287 8.61 10.85 20.77
CA ILE A 287 7.79 11.71 21.65
C ILE A 287 7.58 13.09 21.02
N GLU A 288 8.64 13.66 20.47
CA GLU A 288 8.57 14.97 19.82
C GLU A 288 7.69 14.91 18.56
N PHE A 289 7.82 13.84 17.76
CA PHE A 289 6.94 13.62 16.61
C PHE A 289 5.47 13.56 17.03
N ILE A 290 5.16 12.80 18.10
CA ILE A 290 3.79 12.68 18.62
C ILE A 290 3.26 14.05 19.08
N ARG A 291 4.07 14.84 19.80
CA ARG A 291 3.69 16.19 20.22
C ARG A 291 3.39 17.10 19.04
N LYS A 292 4.28 17.14 18.04
CA LYS A 292 4.06 17.90 16.78
C LYS A 292 2.81 17.41 16.03
N ALA A 293 2.59 16.09 15.97
CA ALA A 293 1.41 15.53 15.33
C ALA A 293 0.11 15.95 16.01
N ILE A 294 0.07 15.98 17.34
CA ILE A 294 -1.10 16.40 18.13
C ILE A 294 -1.33 17.91 17.97
N ALA A 295 -0.28 18.71 18.03
CA ALA A 295 -0.33 20.16 17.86
C ALA A 295 -0.64 20.60 16.41
N LYS A 296 -0.57 19.68 15.44
CA LYS A 296 -0.66 19.93 13.99
C LYS A 296 0.48 20.83 13.45
N ASP A 297 1.65 20.76 14.08
CA ASP A 297 2.85 21.55 13.76
C ASP A 297 3.77 20.80 12.76
N PHE A 298 3.26 20.52 11.55
CA PHE A 298 4.03 19.91 10.46
C PHE A 298 3.90 20.69 9.15
#